data_16d76332bcd84c7f2b3ae75d850109b1
#
_entry.id   16d76332bcd84c7f2b3ae75d850109b1
#
_cell.length_a   1.000
_cell.length_b   1.000
_cell.length_c   1.000
_cell.angle_alpha   90.00
_cell.angle_beta   90.00
_cell.angle_gamma   90.00
#
_symmetry.space_group_name_H-M   'P 1'
#
loop_
_entity.id
_entity.type
_entity.pdbx_description
1 polymer ?
#
loop_
_entity_poly.entity_id
_entity_poly.type
_entity_poly.pdbx_seq_one_letter_code
_entity_poly.pdbx_strand_id
1 'polypeptide(L)'
;MIAGTLLQDTHTPLTLWFGAIWYVTSQKNGASALGVQRILGLGSYRTAWAWLHKLRRAMVRPGRDRLQGRVEVEATFVGGEEDGVRGSRRGDKSLVVIAVEVEGKSIGRIRLRSIADASAASLHSFSADAVEPGSTLHTDGWPGYKGLEQKGYLCETSVIGKQPKDAVKLLPHVHLIVALLKRWLMGTHQGAVSRVYLGYYLDEFTFRFNRRKSKSRGKLFYRLLEQAVNTAPVPFAKLVSASESPTTPKPQAVGAT
;
A
#
# COMPACT_ATOMS: atom_id res chain seq x y z
N MET A 1 -29.32 -0.59 -5.69
CA MET A 1 -29.02 0.56 -4.81
C MET A 1 -27.51 0.69 -4.68
N ILE A 2 -26.92 1.75 -5.27
CA ILE A 2 -25.47 2.02 -5.27
C ILE A 2 -25.14 3.35 -4.55
N ALA A 3 -26.15 4.08 -4.08
CA ALA A 3 -25.97 5.33 -3.34
C ALA A 3 -25.13 5.09 -2.07
N GLY A 4 -24.25 6.01 -1.74
CA GLY A 4 -23.32 5.90 -0.59
C GLY A 4 -22.13 4.97 -0.81
N THR A 5 -22.07 4.26 -1.93
CA THR A 5 -20.98 3.32 -2.25
C THR A 5 -19.97 3.92 -3.23
N LEU A 6 -18.84 3.23 -3.40
CA LEU A 6 -17.84 3.58 -4.43
C LEU A 6 -18.42 3.60 -5.85
N LEU A 7 -19.52 2.89 -6.09
CA LEU A 7 -20.22 2.78 -7.38
C LEU A 7 -21.26 3.89 -7.60
N GLN A 8 -21.44 4.79 -6.64
CA GLN A 8 -22.38 5.89 -6.75
C GLN A 8 -22.12 6.73 -8.01
N ASP A 9 -23.21 7.21 -8.63
CA ASP A 9 -23.21 8.06 -9.83
C ASP A 9 -22.52 7.42 -11.06
N THR A 10 -22.45 6.09 -11.10
CA THR A 10 -21.96 5.40 -12.30
C THR A 10 -23.03 5.38 -13.38
N HIS A 11 -22.69 5.84 -14.58
CA HIS A 11 -23.51 5.70 -15.80
C HIS A 11 -23.19 4.41 -16.56
N THR A 12 -22.16 3.68 -16.14
CA THR A 12 -21.72 2.44 -16.78
C THR A 12 -22.42 1.25 -16.16
N PRO A 13 -22.83 0.25 -16.94
CA PRO A 13 -23.44 -0.98 -16.41
C PRO A 13 -22.59 -1.63 -15.31
N LEU A 14 -23.24 -2.10 -14.24
CA LEU A 14 -22.55 -2.74 -13.11
C LEU A 14 -21.82 -4.02 -13.52
N THR A 15 -22.26 -4.69 -14.59
CA THR A 15 -21.57 -5.85 -15.16
C THR A 15 -20.13 -5.52 -15.56
N LEU A 16 -19.87 -4.32 -16.12
CA LEU A 16 -18.52 -3.87 -16.44
C LEU A 16 -17.69 -3.61 -15.16
N TRP A 17 -18.30 -3.06 -14.10
CA TRP A 17 -17.65 -2.91 -12.81
C TRP A 17 -17.28 -4.26 -12.19
N PHE A 18 -18.17 -5.25 -12.28
CA PHE A 18 -17.88 -6.61 -11.83
C PHE A 18 -16.75 -7.23 -12.66
N GLY A 19 -16.77 -7.00 -13.97
CA GLY A 19 -15.66 -7.38 -14.85
C GLY A 19 -14.33 -6.75 -14.44
N ALA A 20 -14.33 -5.45 -14.09
CA ALA A 20 -13.14 -4.77 -13.59
C ALA A 20 -12.64 -5.36 -12.28
N ILE A 21 -13.52 -5.58 -11.31
CA ILE A 21 -13.17 -6.19 -10.02
C ILE A 21 -12.60 -7.59 -10.22
N TRP A 22 -13.25 -8.40 -11.07
CA TRP A 22 -12.76 -9.74 -11.41
C TRP A 22 -11.39 -9.69 -12.07
N TYR A 23 -11.21 -8.85 -13.07
CA TYR A 23 -9.93 -8.71 -13.77
C TYR A 23 -8.83 -8.29 -12.80
N VAL A 24 -9.05 -7.24 -12.01
CA VAL A 24 -8.08 -6.77 -11.02
C VAL A 24 -7.70 -7.86 -10.02
N THR A 25 -8.64 -8.65 -9.52
CA THR A 25 -8.38 -9.68 -8.49
C THR A 25 -7.83 -10.98 -9.04
N SER A 26 -8.08 -11.30 -10.33
CA SER A 26 -7.60 -12.52 -10.97
C SER A 26 -6.18 -12.44 -11.52
N GLN A 27 -5.71 -11.23 -11.89
CA GLN A 27 -4.36 -11.07 -12.44
C GLN A 27 -3.27 -11.22 -11.37
N LYS A 28 -2.25 -12.01 -11.66
CA LYS A 28 -1.10 -12.20 -10.76
C LYS A 28 -0.29 -10.92 -10.55
N ASN A 29 -0.06 -10.18 -11.63
CA ASN A 29 0.85 -9.05 -11.64
C ASN A 29 0.12 -7.69 -11.47
N GLY A 30 -1.17 -7.68 -11.18
CA GLY A 30 -1.94 -6.45 -11.12
C GLY A 30 -2.57 -6.07 -12.46
N ALA A 31 -3.22 -4.93 -12.50
CA ALA A 31 -3.90 -4.43 -13.68
C ALA A 31 -3.44 -3.01 -14.01
N SER A 32 -3.03 -2.77 -15.25
CA SER A 32 -2.81 -1.43 -15.76
C SER A 32 -4.11 -0.83 -16.28
N ALA A 33 -4.21 0.50 -16.29
CA ALA A 33 -5.40 1.18 -16.81
C ALA A 33 -5.64 0.87 -18.29
N LEU A 34 -4.57 0.76 -19.08
CA LEU A 34 -4.68 0.38 -20.49
C LEU A 34 -5.18 -1.06 -20.65
N GLY A 35 -4.75 -1.99 -19.78
CA GLY A 35 -5.24 -3.36 -19.77
C GLY A 35 -6.73 -3.42 -19.45
N VAL A 36 -7.18 -2.70 -18.42
CA VAL A 36 -8.61 -2.61 -18.04
C VAL A 36 -9.43 -1.99 -19.17
N GLN A 37 -8.96 -0.89 -19.77
CA GLN A 37 -9.62 -0.24 -20.88
C GLN A 37 -9.87 -1.21 -22.03
N ARG A 38 -8.82 -1.92 -22.46
CA ARG A 38 -8.89 -2.85 -23.62
C ARG A 38 -9.81 -4.04 -23.35
N ILE A 39 -9.66 -4.67 -22.19
CA ILE A 39 -10.41 -5.89 -21.85
C ILE A 39 -11.91 -5.63 -21.67
N LEU A 40 -12.26 -4.47 -21.12
CA LEU A 40 -13.66 -4.10 -20.87
C LEU A 40 -14.29 -3.27 -21.98
N GLY A 41 -13.54 -2.95 -23.04
CA GLY A 41 -14.02 -2.09 -24.13
C GLY A 41 -14.39 -0.68 -23.69
N LEU A 42 -13.69 -0.12 -22.68
CA LEU A 42 -13.99 1.22 -22.20
C LEU A 42 -13.51 2.27 -23.21
N GLY A 43 -14.38 3.19 -23.58
CA GLY A 43 -14.10 4.24 -24.57
C GLY A 43 -12.99 5.23 -24.13
N SER A 44 -12.62 5.27 -22.86
CA SER A 44 -11.67 6.25 -22.33
C SER A 44 -10.66 5.59 -21.36
N TYR A 45 -9.38 5.86 -21.60
CA TYR A 45 -8.30 5.53 -20.65
C TYR A 45 -8.54 6.21 -19.28
N ARG A 46 -9.01 7.44 -19.28
CA ARG A 46 -9.31 8.20 -18.07
C ARG A 46 -10.34 7.51 -17.18
N THR A 47 -11.36 6.90 -17.79
CA THR A 47 -12.36 6.09 -17.07
C THR A 47 -11.73 4.86 -16.42
N ALA A 48 -10.94 4.09 -17.16
CA ALA A 48 -10.25 2.92 -16.65
C ALA A 48 -9.29 3.28 -15.51
N TRP A 49 -8.56 4.37 -15.66
CA TRP A 49 -7.65 4.90 -14.64
C TRP A 49 -8.41 5.28 -13.36
N ALA A 50 -9.51 6.03 -13.49
CA ALA A 50 -10.34 6.42 -12.35
C ALA A 50 -10.93 5.21 -11.63
N TRP A 51 -11.39 4.20 -12.37
CA TRP A 51 -11.91 2.97 -11.79
C TRP A 51 -10.86 2.23 -10.98
N LEU A 52 -9.65 2.10 -11.49
CA LEU A 52 -8.56 1.48 -10.75
C LEU A 52 -8.26 2.24 -9.45
N HIS A 53 -8.21 3.57 -9.48
CA HIS A 53 -7.97 4.35 -8.26
C HIS A 53 -9.12 4.24 -7.26
N LYS A 54 -10.36 4.21 -7.73
CA LYS A 54 -11.53 3.93 -6.90
C LYS A 54 -11.39 2.54 -6.23
N LEU A 55 -11.11 1.49 -7.02
CA LEU A 55 -10.95 0.13 -6.49
C LEU A 55 -9.77 0.00 -5.50
N ARG A 56 -8.64 0.68 -5.75
CA ARG A 56 -7.50 0.73 -4.83
C ARG A 56 -7.90 1.26 -3.46
N ARG A 57 -8.74 2.29 -3.39
CA ARG A 57 -9.27 2.77 -2.11
C ARG A 57 -10.07 1.70 -1.37
N ALA A 58 -10.85 0.91 -2.08
CA ALA A 58 -11.60 -0.19 -1.48
C ALA A 58 -10.70 -1.35 -1.03
N MET A 59 -9.45 -1.42 -1.46
CA MET A 59 -8.52 -2.48 -1.03
C MET A 59 -8.04 -2.32 0.42
N VAL A 60 -8.26 -1.17 1.03
CA VAL A 60 -7.93 -0.89 2.43
C VAL A 60 -9.19 -0.91 3.27
N ARG A 61 -9.33 -1.92 4.11
CA ARG A 61 -10.43 -1.99 5.09
C ARG A 61 -10.16 -1.05 6.25
N PRO A 62 -11.10 -0.16 6.62
CA PRO A 62 -11.03 0.58 7.87
C PRO A 62 -10.92 -0.39 9.06
N GLY A 63 -10.15 -0.02 10.09
CA GLY A 63 -9.99 -0.86 11.28
C GLY A 63 -9.34 -2.23 11.01
N ARG A 64 -8.51 -2.34 9.96
CA ARG A 64 -7.77 -3.59 9.69
C ARG A 64 -6.85 -3.93 10.85
N ASP A 65 -6.74 -5.24 11.13
CA ASP A 65 -5.88 -5.74 12.21
C ASP A 65 -4.44 -5.28 12.02
N ARG A 66 -3.79 -4.87 13.10
CA ARG A 66 -2.38 -4.52 13.12
C ARG A 66 -1.51 -5.77 12.96
N LEU A 67 -0.26 -5.56 12.57
CA LEU A 67 0.76 -6.60 12.56
C LEU A 67 1.16 -6.92 14.00
N GLN A 68 1.53 -8.16 14.27
CA GLN A 68 1.87 -8.62 15.63
C GLN A 68 3.08 -9.55 15.64
N GLY A 69 3.62 -9.80 16.82
CA GLY A 69 4.78 -10.65 17.01
C GLY A 69 6.07 -9.95 16.57
N ARG A 70 6.92 -10.62 15.79
CA ARG A 70 8.15 -10.02 15.25
C ARG A 70 7.86 -9.31 13.95
N VAL A 71 8.22 -8.03 13.86
CA VAL A 71 7.95 -7.16 12.70
C VAL A 71 9.23 -6.46 12.27
N GLU A 72 9.71 -6.73 11.05
CA GLU A 72 10.80 -5.95 10.43
C GLU A 72 10.24 -4.64 9.89
N VAL A 73 10.91 -3.52 10.19
CA VAL A 73 10.49 -2.18 9.73
C VAL A 73 11.66 -1.43 9.13
N GLU A 74 11.46 -0.88 7.93
CA GLU A 74 12.45 -0.07 7.22
C GLU A 74 11.78 1.03 6.43
N ALA A 75 12.48 2.15 6.27
CA ALA A 75 12.10 3.24 5.38
C ALA A 75 13.01 3.27 4.14
N THR A 76 12.43 3.22 2.95
CA THR A 76 13.17 3.17 1.69
C THR A 76 12.62 4.14 0.66
N PHE A 77 13.49 4.58 -0.26
CA PHE A 77 13.07 5.41 -1.38
C PHE A 77 12.52 4.57 -2.53
N VAL A 78 11.36 4.99 -3.03
CA VAL A 78 10.67 4.41 -4.18
C VAL A 78 10.41 5.50 -5.21
N GLY A 79 10.66 5.22 -6.48
CA GLY A 79 10.46 6.17 -7.59
C GLY A 79 11.27 5.76 -8.80
N GLY A 80 11.01 6.41 -9.95
CA GLY A 80 11.73 6.16 -11.20
C GLY A 80 13.19 6.59 -11.15
N GLU A 81 13.99 6.06 -12.10
CA GLU A 81 15.31 6.57 -12.40
C GLU A 81 15.17 7.93 -13.10
N GLU A 82 15.86 8.93 -12.60
CA GLU A 82 16.12 10.15 -13.38
C GLU A 82 17.26 9.87 -14.33
N ASP A 83 17.00 9.92 -15.63
CA ASP A 83 18.05 9.88 -16.65
C ASP A 83 19.08 10.99 -16.39
N GLY A 84 20.35 10.59 -16.25
CA GLY A 84 21.49 11.52 -16.22
C GLY A 84 21.98 11.96 -14.85
N VAL A 85 21.40 11.51 -13.72
CA VAL A 85 21.88 11.89 -12.38
C VAL A 85 22.49 10.71 -11.64
N ARG A 86 23.83 10.58 -11.72
CA ARG A 86 24.60 9.72 -10.79
C ARG A 86 24.58 10.33 -9.39
N GLY A 87 24.07 9.56 -8.42
CA GLY A 87 24.09 9.93 -7.01
C GLY A 87 22.80 10.57 -6.53
N SER A 88 22.47 10.33 -5.30
CA SER A 88 21.28 10.60 -4.51
C SER A 88 20.72 12.03 -4.56
N ARG A 89 20.33 12.56 -5.71
CA ARG A 89 19.43 13.70 -5.74
C ARG A 89 18.00 13.19 -5.56
N ARG A 90 17.46 13.48 -4.39
CA ARG A 90 16.18 13.04 -3.85
C ARG A 90 14.95 13.67 -4.55
N GLY A 91 15.10 14.29 -5.74
CA GLY A 91 14.09 15.15 -6.35
C GLY A 91 12.71 14.51 -6.49
N ASP A 92 12.61 13.32 -7.10
CA ASP A 92 11.31 12.69 -7.42
C ASP A 92 11.04 11.35 -6.71
N LYS A 93 11.90 10.93 -5.79
CA LYS A 93 11.70 9.71 -5.02
C LYS A 93 10.81 9.96 -3.81
N SER A 94 9.84 9.07 -3.59
CA SER A 94 9.00 9.08 -2.40
C SER A 94 9.58 8.19 -1.34
N LEU A 95 9.57 8.64 -0.09
CA LEU A 95 9.94 7.81 1.05
C LEU A 95 8.76 6.93 1.43
N VAL A 96 9.00 5.62 1.53
CA VAL A 96 7.99 4.62 1.89
C VAL A 96 8.50 3.84 3.09
N VAL A 97 7.72 3.82 4.15
CA VAL A 97 7.95 2.93 5.29
C VAL A 97 7.21 1.61 5.07
N ILE A 98 7.89 0.52 5.37
CA ILE A 98 7.44 -0.85 5.16
C ILE A 98 7.57 -1.60 6.46
N ALA A 99 6.49 -2.24 6.91
CA ALA A 99 6.48 -3.17 8.04
C ALA A 99 6.10 -4.56 7.55
N VAL A 100 6.85 -5.57 7.98
CA VAL A 100 6.73 -6.96 7.55
C VAL A 100 6.64 -7.87 8.77
N GLU A 101 5.50 -8.53 8.93
CA GLU A 101 5.28 -9.54 9.96
C GLU A 101 6.07 -10.81 9.61
N VAL A 102 6.87 -11.29 10.55
CA VAL A 102 7.75 -12.46 10.37
C VAL A 102 7.17 -13.67 11.10
N GLU A 103 6.84 -14.70 10.34
CA GLU A 103 6.29 -15.98 10.84
C GLU A 103 7.35 -17.10 10.69
N GLY A 104 8.24 -17.23 11.67
CA GLY A 104 9.39 -18.13 11.57
C GLY A 104 10.31 -17.75 10.41
N LYS A 105 10.40 -18.61 9.39
CA LYS A 105 11.15 -18.34 8.14
C LYS A 105 10.27 -17.73 7.04
N SER A 106 9.00 -17.47 7.29
CA SER A 106 8.03 -17.02 6.31
C SER A 106 7.64 -15.56 6.56
N ILE A 107 7.18 -14.90 5.51
CA ILE A 107 6.57 -13.58 5.60
C ILE A 107 5.07 -13.74 5.86
N GLY A 108 4.57 -13.10 6.89
CA GLY A 108 3.16 -12.94 7.21
C GLY A 108 2.51 -11.83 6.39
N ARG A 109 1.90 -10.89 7.09
CA ARG A 109 1.26 -9.69 6.50
C ARG A 109 2.27 -8.56 6.38
N ILE A 110 1.95 -7.62 5.51
CA ILE A 110 2.74 -6.39 5.32
C ILE A 110 1.87 -5.15 5.46
N ARG A 111 2.51 -4.01 5.82
CA ARG A 111 1.93 -2.67 5.78
C ARG A 111 2.93 -1.73 5.12
N LEU A 112 2.43 -0.87 4.26
CA LEU A 112 3.22 0.13 3.54
C LEU A 112 2.53 1.49 3.64
N ARG A 113 3.33 2.56 3.76
CA ARG A 113 2.84 3.94 3.72
C ARG A 113 3.90 4.85 3.14
N SER A 114 3.49 5.78 2.27
CA SER A 114 4.33 6.92 1.90
C SER A 114 4.36 7.91 3.06
N ILE A 115 5.54 8.38 3.44
CA ILE A 115 5.76 9.35 4.52
C ILE A 115 6.52 10.55 3.99
N ALA A 116 6.35 11.69 4.65
CA ALA A 116 7.00 12.93 4.24
C ALA A 116 8.51 12.88 4.49
N ASP A 117 8.89 12.30 5.63
CA ASP A 117 10.27 12.19 6.10
C ASP A 117 10.46 10.97 7.02
N ALA A 118 11.71 10.66 7.35
CA ALA A 118 12.07 9.60 8.30
C ALA A 118 12.24 10.14 9.75
N SER A 119 11.47 11.16 10.13
CA SER A 119 11.46 11.68 11.50
C SER A 119 10.80 10.69 12.47
N ALA A 120 11.08 10.87 13.77
CA ALA A 120 10.42 10.09 14.81
C ALA A 120 8.88 10.27 14.75
N ALA A 121 8.38 11.45 14.46
CA ALA A 121 6.95 11.72 14.35
C ALA A 121 6.29 10.86 13.25
N SER A 122 6.90 10.83 12.05
CA SER A 122 6.38 10.05 10.90
C SER A 122 6.46 8.54 11.16
N LEU A 123 7.59 8.05 11.66
CA LEU A 123 7.82 6.62 11.90
C LEU A 123 7.01 6.09 13.08
N HIS A 124 6.89 6.85 14.16
CA HIS A 124 6.06 6.47 15.31
C HIS A 124 4.57 6.47 14.96
N SER A 125 4.09 7.46 14.18
CA SER A 125 2.71 7.46 13.69
C SER A 125 2.42 6.22 12.86
N PHE A 126 3.31 5.87 11.94
CA PHE A 126 3.17 4.66 11.14
C PHE A 126 3.16 3.40 12.00
N SER A 127 4.11 3.27 12.94
CA SER A 127 4.22 2.10 13.82
C SER A 127 2.97 1.91 14.66
N ALA A 128 2.43 2.98 15.23
CA ALA A 128 1.20 2.94 16.03
C ALA A 128 -0.04 2.51 15.23
N ASP A 129 -0.10 2.88 13.95
CA ASP A 129 -1.21 2.49 13.07
C ASP A 129 -1.05 1.07 12.49
N ALA A 130 0.19 0.64 12.27
CA ALA A 130 0.49 -0.58 11.53
C ALA A 130 0.76 -1.80 12.42
N VAL A 131 1.30 -1.59 13.63
CA VAL A 131 1.80 -2.66 14.49
C VAL A 131 1.14 -2.60 15.88
N GLU A 132 0.79 -3.76 16.41
CA GLU A 132 0.19 -3.89 17.75
C GLU A 132 1.25 -3.65 18.83
N PRO A 133 0.96 -2.82 19.86
CA PRO A 133 1.82 -2.70 21.03
C PRO A 133 2.12 -4.09 21.66
N GLY A 134 3.32 -4.26 22.23
CA GLY A 134 3.81 -5.57 22.70
C GLY A 134 4.53 -6.37 21.63
N SER A 135 4.48 -5.94 20.36
CA SER A 135 5.26 -6.58 19.29
C SER A 135 6.75 -6.19 19.34
N THR A 136 7.60 -7.06 18.80
CA THR A 136 9.02 -6.79 18.60
C THR A 136 9.24 -6.09 17.28
N LEU A 137 9.72 -4.85 17.29
CA LEU A 137 10.12 -4.09 16.12
C LEU A 137 11.62 -4.28 15.85
N HIS A 138 11.94 -4.88 14.72
CA HIS A 138 13.32 -5.07 14.26
C HIS A 138 13.64 -4.06 13.17
N THR A 139 14.60 -3.15 13.42
CA THR A 139 14.93 -2.00 12.56
C THR A 139 16.42 -1.94 12.23
N ASP A 140 16.75 -1.08 11.25
CA ASP A 140 18.13 -0.80 10.82
C ASP A 140 18.92 0.13 11.76
N GLY A 141 18.31 0.56 12.86
CA GLY A 141 18.94 1.48 13.81
C GLY A 141 18.88 2.96 13.43
N TRP A 142 18.06 3.32 12.46
CA TRP A 142 17.84 4.73 12.15
C TRP A 142 17.33 5.51 13.37
N PRO A 143 17.89 6.70 13.68
CA PRO A 143 17.54 7.46 14.91
C PRO A 143 16.04 7.77 15.06
N GLY A 144 15.29 7.85 13.98
CA GLY A 144 13.85 8.09 14.00
C GLY A 144 13.02 6.96 14.64
N TYR A 145 13.61 5.79 14.88
CA TYR A 145 12.93 4.70 15.62
C TYR A 145 13.12 4.76 17.13
N LYS A 146 14.04 5.61 17.63
CA LYS A 146 14.26 5.77 19.07
C LYS A 146 13.00 6.26 19.78
N GLY A 147 12.72 5.66 20.96
CA GLY A 147 11.55 6.03 21.77
C GLY A 147 10.28 5.23 21.46
N LEU A 148 10.33 4.25 20.58
CA LEU A 148 9.21 3.32 20.35
C LEU A 148 8.99 2.40 21.55
N GLU A 149 10.02 2.15 22.36
CA GLU A 149 9.91 1.40 23.62
C GLU A 149 8.93 2.07 24.59
N GLN A 150 8.93 3.40 24.64
CA GLN A 150 8.01 4.19 25.48
C GLN A 150 6.55 4.08 25.01
N LYS A 151 6.34 3.58 23.77
CA LYS A 151 5.02 3.33 23.20
C LYS A 151 4.59 1.86 23.29
N GLY A 152 5.34 1.06 24.06
CA GLY A 152 5.00 -0.32 24.36
C GLY A 152 5.52 -1.33 23.34
N TYR A 153 6.55 -1.00 22.54
CA TYR A 153 7.20 -1.95 21.63
C TYR A 153 8.48 -2.50 22.23
N LEU A 154 8.83 -3.73 21.87
CA LEU A 154 10.14 -4.31 22.10
C LEU A 154 11.02 -3.96 20.88
N CYS A 155 12.09 -3.21 21.07
CA CYS A 155 12.92 -2.76 19.94
C CYS A 155 14.19 -3.58 19.82
N GLU A 156 14.38 -4.22 18.67
CA GLU A 156 15.62 -4.85 18.26
C GLU A 156 16.25 -4.03 17.14
N THR A 157 17.52 -3.69 17.30
CA THR A 157 18.25 -2.88 16.32
C THR A 157 19.39 -3.71 15.73
N SER A 158 19.43 -3.77 14.41
CA SER A 158 20.57 -4.31 13.68
C SER A 158 21.25 -3.19 12.93
N VAL A 159 22.37 -2.70 13.50
CA VAL A 159 23.14 -1.64 12.86
C VAL A 159 23.79 -2.19 11.59
N ILE A 160 23.42 -1.61 10.47
CA ILE A 160 24.02 -1.95 9.18
C ILE A 160 25.47 -1.49 9.19
N GLY A 161 26.40 -2.44 9.06
CA GLY A 161 27.83 -2.14 8.89
C GLY A 161 28.09 -1.34 7.61
N LYS A 162 29.36 -0.99 7.37
CA LYS A 162 29.76 -0.17 6.22
C LYS A 162 29.46 -0.80 4.85
N GLN A 163 29.05 -2.08 4.78
CA GLN A 163 28.76 -2.76 3.54
C GLN A 163 27.24 -2.96 3.32
N PRO A 164 26.68 -2.49 2.20
CA PRO A 164 25.25 -2.64 1.88
C PRO A 164 24.75 -4.09 1.84
N LYS A 165 25.66 -5.06 1.59
CA LYS A 165 25.32 -6.49 1.59
C LYS A 165 24.90 -7.03 2.96
N ASP A 166 25.28 -6.36 4.04
CA ASP A 166 24.91 -6.78 5.38
C ASP A 166 23.48 -6.40 5.73
N ALA A 167 22.95 -5.32 5.17
CA ALA A 167 21.56 -4.91 5.34
C ALA A 167 20.58 -6.03 4.97
N VAL A 168 20.79 -6.66 3.80
CA VAL A 168 19.94 -7.76 3.30
C VAL A 168 19.98 -8.98 4.22
N LYS A 169 21.10 -9.21 4.93
CA LYS A 169 21.23 -10.31 5.88
C LYS A 169 20.54 -10.02 7.21
N LEU A 170 20.50 -8.75 7.61
CA LEU A 170 19.98 -8.32 8.90
C LEU A 170 18.44 -8.19 8.89
N LEU A 171 17.88 -7.68 7.79
CA LEU A 171 16.44 -7.47 7.60
C LEU A 171 15.96 -8.14 6.29
N PRO A 172 16.08 -9.47 6.15
CA PRO A 172 15.90 -10.13 4.85
C PRO A 172 14.46 -10.04 4.32
N HIS A 173 13.47 -10.02 5.20
CA HIS A 173 12.07 -10.04 4.80
C HIS A 173 11.63 -8.68 4.27
N VAL A 174 11.99 -7.58 4.94
CA VAL A 174 11.64 -6.24 4.46
C VAL A 174 12.35 -5.92 3.15
N HIS A 175 13.64 -6.29 3.01
CA HIS A 175 14.36 -6.11 1.75
C HIS A 175 13.76 -6.91 0.59
N LEU A 176 13.25 -8.12 0.85
CA LEU A 176 12.51 -8.88 -0.17
C LEU A 176 11.23 -8.14 -0.60
N ILE A 177 10.49 -7.58 0.36
CA ILE A 177 9.29 -6.80 0.04
C ILE A 177 9.63 -5.54 -0.76
N VAL A 178 10.70 -4.82 -0.41
CA VAL A 178 11.23 -3.69 -1.19
C VAL A 178 11.51 -4.08 -2.64
N ALA A 179 12.23 -5.19 -2.83
CA ALA A 179 12.57 -5.69 -4.17
C ALA A 179 11.33 -6.07 -5.00
N LEU A 180 10.36 -6.75 -4.36
CA LEU A 180 9.10 -7.13 -5.00
C LEU A 180 8.25 -5.90 -5.35
N LEU A 181 8.16 -4.90 -4.46
CA LEU A 181 7.45 -3.65 -4.71
C LEU A 181 8.06 -2.91 -5.92
N LYS A 182 9.38 -2.69 -5.91
CA LYS A 182 10.09 -2.02 -7.01
C LYS A 182 9.87 -2.76 -8.34
N ARG A 183 10.00 -4.08 -8.35
CA ARG A 183 9.73 -4.91 -9.54
C ARG A 183 8.30 -4.76 -10.04
N TRP A 184 7.33 -4.74 -9.12
CA TRP A 184 5.92 -4.61 -9.48
C TRP A 184 5.61 -3.22 -10.07
N LEU A 185 6.14 -2.15 -9.48
CA LEU A 185 5.97 -0.79 -10.00
C LEU A 185 6.60 -0.63 -11.38
N MET A 186 7.79 -1.16 -11.59
CA MET A 186 8.46 -1.10 -12.90
C MET A 186 7.76 -1.99 -13.94
N GLY A 187 7.42 -3.22 -13.60
CA GLY A 187 6.85 -4.19 -14.53
C GLY A 187 5.42 -3.89 -14.94
N THR A 188 4.53 -3.65 -13.96
CA THR A 188 3.10 -3.44 -14.23
C THR A 188 2.76 -2.00 -14.61
N HIS A 189 3.49 -1.04 -14.06
CA HIS A 189 3.21 0.39 -14.20
C HIS A 189 4.33 1.15 -14.91
N GLN A 190 5.37 0.45 -15.38
CA GLN A 190 6.50 1.02 -16.14
C GLN A 190 7.17 2.22 -15.44
N GLY A 191 7.18 2.22 -14.12
CA GLY A 191 7.70 3.34 -13.33
C GLY A 191 6.84 4.62 -13.33
N ALA A 192 5.80 4.69 -14.14
CA ALA A 192 4.94 5.88 -14.29
C ALA A 192 3.96 6.05 -13.09
N VAL A 193 4.50 6.03 -11.88
CA VAL A 193 3.73 6.24 -10.65
C VAL A 193 4.13 7.56 -10.02
N SER A 194 3.26 8.55 -10.16
CA SER A 194 3.46 9.86 -9.55
C SER A 194 3.38 9.77 -8.01
N ARG A 195 4.16 10.61 -7.31
CA ARG A 195 4.16 10.71 -5.84
C ARG A 195 2.76 10.89 -5.26
N VAL A 196 1.92 11.69 -5.92
CA VAL A 196 0.54 12.00 -5.49
C VAL A 196 -0.32 10.73 -5.40
N TYR A 197 -0.09 9.78 -6.30
CA TYR A 197 -0.89 8.56 -6.37
C TYR A 197 -0.21 7.33 -5.78
N LEU A 198 1.04 7.45 -5.32
CA LEU A 198 1.81 6.31 -4.83
C LEU A 198 1.06 5.54 -3.73
N GLY A 199 0.39 6.23 -2.80
CA GLY A 199 -0.39 5.60 -1.75
C GLY A 199 -1.41 4.58 -2.26
N TYR A 200 -2.11 4.88 -3.35
CA TYR A 200 -3.07 3.94 -3.96
C TYR A 200 -2.40 2.67 -4.49
N TYR A 201 -1.19 2.79 -5.03
CA TYR A 201 -0.44 1.63 -5.51
C TYR A 201 0.09 0.79 -4.34
N LEU A 202 0.54 1.44 -3.26
CA LEU A 202 0.95 0.74 -2.04
C LEU A 202 -0.22 -0.05 -1.43
N ASP A 203 -1.43 0.48 -1.48
CA ASP A 203 -2.65 -0.19 -1.03
C ASP A 203 -2.96 -1.43 -1.88
N GLU A 204 -2.88 -1.32 -3.21
CA GLU A 204 -3.04 -2.46 -4.11
C GLU A 204 -1.97 -3.53 -3.85
N PHE A 205 -0.69 -3.13 -3.75
CA PHE A 205 0.39 -4.07 -3.47
C PHE A 205 0.19 -4.79 -2.14
N THR A 206 -0.16 -4.06 -1.09
CA THR A 206 -0.46 -4.61 0.24
C THR A 206 -1.64 -5.61 0.19
N PHE A 207 -2.73 -5.23 -0.49
CA PHE A 207 -3.90 -6.10 -0.66
C PHE A 207 -3.53 -7.42 -1.33
N ARG A 208 -2.79 -7.36 -2.44
CA ARG A 208 -2.35 -8.53 -3.21
C ARG A 208 -1.41 -9.41 -2.43
N PHE A 209 -0.39 -8.80 -1.82
CA PHE A 209 0.62 -9.54 -1.08
C PHE A 209 0.03 -10.28 0.11
N ASN A 210 -0.80 -9.62 0.90
CA ASN A 210 -1.41 -10.22 2.08
C ASN A 210 -2.39 -11.36 1.74
N ARG A 211 -2.80 -11.47 0.49
CA ARG A 211 -3.72 -12.52 -0.01
C ARG A 211 -3.06 -13.48 -1.01
N ARG A 212 -1.74 -13.43 -1.13
CA ARG A 212 -0.97 -14.24 -2.10
C ARG A 212 -1.16 -15.76 -1.92
N LYS A 213 -1.44 -16.20 -0.69
CA LYS A 213 -1.69 -17.59 -0.35
C LYS A 213 -3.14 -18.05 -0.65
N SER A 214 -4.03 -17.13 -1.07
CA SER A 214 -5.42 -17.47 -1.36
C SER A 214 -5.51 -18.37 -2.59
N LYS A 215 -6.10 -19.56 -2.43
CA LYS A 215 -6.33 -20.52 -3.51
C LYS A 215 -7.60 -20.23 -4.32
N SER A 216 -8.49 -19.35 -3.83
CA SER A 216 -9.76 -19.03 -4.49
C SER A 216 -9.80 -17.58 -4.97
N ARG A 217 -9.82 -17.39 -6.29
CA ARG A 217 -9.98 -16.06 -6.92
C ARG A 217 -11.37 -15.49 -6.69
N GLY A 218 -12.39 -16.33 -6.67
CA GLY A 218 -13.75 -15.90 -6.35
C GLY A 218 -13.87 -15.24 -4.98
N LYS A 219 -13.18 -15.77 -3.97
CA LYS A 219 -13.14 -15.14 -2.64
C LYS A 219 -12.49 -13.75 -2.67
N LEU A 220 -11.48 -13.53 -3.51
CA LEU A 220 -10.86 -12.19 -3.66
C LEU A 220 -11.80 -11.22 -4.36
N PHE A 221 -12.53 -11.67 -5.37
CA PHE A 221 -13.56 -10.89 -6.03
C PHE A 221 -14.63 -10.43 -5.03
N TYR A 222 -15.23 -11.37 -4.30
CA TYR A 222 -16.25 -11.04 -3.31
C TYR A 222 -15.73 -10.10 -2.22
N ARG A 223 -14.51 -10.33 -1.76
CA ARG A 223 -13.90 -9.45 -0.76
C ARG A 223 -13.73 -8.01 -1.26
N LEU A 224 -13.27 -7.85 -2.50
CA LEU A 224 -13.13 -6.50 -3.06
C LEU A 224 -14.48 -5.86 -3.37
N LEU A 225 -15.46 -6.64 -3.83
CA LEU A 225 -16.82 -6.17 -4.04
C LEU A 225 -17.46 -5.71 -2.72
N GLU A 226 -17.39 -6.52 -1.67
CA GLU A 226 -17.86 -6.19 -0.33
C GLU A 226 -17.23 -4.88 0.17
N GLN A 227 -15.93 -4.73 0.02
CA GLN A 227 -15.23 -3.50 0.39
C GLN A 227 -15.65 -2.30 -0.48
N ALA A 228 -15.89 -2.50 -1.78
CA ALA A 228 -16.32 -1.43 -2.68
C ALA A 228 -17.71 -0.88 -2.34
N VAL A 229 -18.65 -1.74 -1.91
CA VAL A 229 -19.98 -1.27 -1.49
C VAL A 229 -19.97 -0.63 -0.10
N ASN A 230 -18.96 -0.88 0.72
CA ASN A 230 -18.75 -0.26 2.03
C ASN A 230 -17.78 0.93 1.98
N THR A 231 -17.27 1.30 0.81
CA THR A 231 -16.38 2.45 0.63
C THR A 231 -17.17 3.66 0.14
N ALA A 232 -17.01 4.79 0.84
CA ALA A 232 -17.66 6.04 0.46
C ALA A 232 -17.31 6.48 -0.97
N PRO A 233 -18.26 7.13 -1.68
CA PRO A 233 -18.05 7.58 -3.05
C PRO A 233 -16.94 8.61 -3.13
N VAL A 234 -16.24 8.61 -4.28
CA VAL A 234 -15.20 9.59 -4.57
C VAL A 234 -15.45 10.16 -5.96
N PRO A 235 -15.79 11.44 -6.05
CA PRO A 235 -15.89 12.15 -7.32
C PRO A 235 -14.55 12.13 -8.05
N PHE A 236 -14.62 12.07 -9.39
CA PHE A 236 -13.42 12.07 -10.23
C PHE A 236 -12.52 13.30 -9.96
N ALA A 237 -13.11 14.47 -9.75
CA ALA A 237 -12.38 15.69 -9.42
C ALA A 237 -11.49 15.52 -8.18
N LYS A 238 -11.98 14.85 -7.13
CA LYS A 238 -11.18 14.54 -5.93
C LYS A 238 -10.04 13.54 -6.19
N LEU A 239 -10.19 12.64 -7.16
CA LEU A 239 -9.12 11.72 -7.54
C LEU A 239 -7.99 12.46 -8.27
N VAL A 240 -8.33 13.45 -9.09
CA VAL A 240 -7.35 14.21 -9.88
C VAL A 240 -6.71 15.32 -9.05
N SER A 241 -7.47 15.95 -8.14
CA SER A 241 -6.98 17.02 -7.26
C SER A 241 -6.29 16.50 -6.00
N ALA A 242 -6.18 15.20 -5.83
CA ALA A 242 -5.59 14.61 -4.62
C ALA A 242 -4.10 15.00 -4.48
N SER A 243 -3.89 16.18 -3.91
CA SER A 243 -2.61 16.59 -3.31
C SER A 243 -2.38 15.92 -1.94
N GLU A 244 -3.38 15.19 -1.42
CA GLU A 244 -3.33 14.51 -0.13
C GLU A 244 -3.38 13.00 -0.33
N SER A 245 -2.34 12.32 0.16
CA SER A 245 -2.36 10.86 0.33
C SER A 245 -3.64 10.48 1.09
N PRO A 246 -4.28 9.32 0.78
CA PRO A 246 -5.41 8.85 1.56
C PRO A 246 -4.93 8.58 3.00
N THR A 247 -5.00 9.59 3.83
CA THR A 247 -4.89 9.46 5.27
C THR A 247 -6.00 8.54 5.70
N THR A 248 -5.66 7.51 6.44
CA THR A 248 -6.59 6.62 7.16
C THR A 248 -7.77 7.43 7.67
N PRO A 249 -9.03 7.08 7.35
CA PRO A 249 -10.17 7.82 7.89
C PRO A 249 -10.08 7.81 9.41
N LYS A 250 -10.11 9.00 10.01
CA LYS A 250 -10.24 9.14 11.47
C LYS A 250 -11.44 8.31 11.90
N PRO A 251 -11.37 7.55 13.00
CA PRO A 251 -12.53 6.88 13.56
C PRO A 251 -13.59 7.95 13.83
N GLN A 252 -14.77 7.81 13.23
CA GLN A 252 -15.92 8.63 13.59
C GLN A 252 -16.19 8.33 15.05
N ALA A 253 -16.18 9.37 15.89
CA ALA A 253 -16.62 9.28 17.25
C ALA A 253 -18.07 8.78 17.22
N VAL A 254 -18.28 7.58 17.76
CA VAL A 254 -19.62 7.06 18.02
C VAL A 254 -20.19 8.00 19.08
N GLY A 255 -21.15 8.83 18.68
CA GLY A 255 -21.85 9.71 19.58
C GLY A 255 -22.52 8.89 20.66
N ALA A 256 -22.14 9.17 21.91
CA ALA A 256 -22.88 8.72 23.07
C ALA A 256 -24.25 9.43 23.06
N THR A 257 -25.28 8.66 22.98
CA THR A 257 -26.62 8.97 23.47
C THR A 257 -27.07 7.86 24.36
#